data_56c6b9d4060cab3644a886c2f1101778
#
_entry.id   56c6b9d4060cab3644a886c2f1101778
#
_cell.length_a   1.000
_cell.length_b   1.000
_cell.length_c   1.000
_cell.angle_alpha   90.00
_cell.angle_beta   90.00
_cell.angle_gamma   90.00
#
_symmetry.space_group_name_H-M   'P 1'
#
loop_
_entity.id
_entity.type
_entity.pdbx_description
1 polymer ?
#
loop_
_entity_poly.entity_id
_entity_poly.type
_entity_poly.pdbx_seq_one_letter_code
_entity_poly.pdbx_strand_id
1 'polypeptide(L)'
;AAKRGHLKPAGEWNHQKVMPLSKILEVISTAHGLTQVKRDSSPATRWKFDDGSGEIGVIATVSEAFCDSCDRIRLTADGKFRNCLFALKDYDIKKLMRNGANDDEIADLFIHGVDEKWEGHQIGKSVFIRPNKSMSQIGG
;
A
#
# COMPACT_ATOMS: atom_id res chain seq x y z
N ALA A 1 -26.50 4.84 -23.72
CA ALA A 1 -25.45 5.37 -22.83
C ALA A 1 -25.58 4.70 -21.47
N ALA A 2 -24.70 3.74 -21.16
CA ALA A 2 -24.70 3.04 -19.87
C ALA A 2 -24.29 4.04 -18.78
N LYS A 3 -25.17 4.28 -17.79
CA LYS A 3 -24.85 5.03 -16.57
C LYS A 3 -23.74 4.26 -15.85
N ARG A 4 -22.53 4.83 -15.76
CA ARG A 4 -21.50 4.35 -14.85
C ARG A 4 -22.07 4.47 -13.43
N GLY A 5 -22.40 3.33 -12.83
CA GLY A 5 -22.78 3.29 -11.43
C GLY A 5 -21.66 3.88 -10.59
N HIS A 6 -21.97 4.92 -9.84
CA HIS A 6 -21.08 5.38 -8.78
C HIS A 6 -20.98 4.23 -7.78
N LEU A 7 -19.82 3.58 -7.74
CA LEU A 7 -19.49 2.70 -6.64
C LEU A 7 -19.60 3.55 -5.37
N LYS A 8 -20.60 3.23 -4.54
CA LYS A 8 -20.71 3.84 -3.20
C LYS A 8 -19.35 3.64 -2.53
N PRO A 9 -18.79 4.66 -1.85
CA PRO A 9 -17.58 4.48 -1.09
C PRO A 9 -17.79 3.30 -0.16
N ALA A 10 -16.87 2.34 -0.18
CA ALA A 10 -16.88 1.18 0.71
C ALA A 10 -17.11 1.71 2.13
N GLY A 11 -18.11 1.13 2.83
CA GLY A 11 -18.56 1.61 4.13
C GLY A 11 -17.38 1.88 5.06
N GLU A 12 -17.56 2.80 6.03
CA GLU A 12 -16.50 3.29 6.91
C GLU A 12 -15.61 2.17 7.41
N TRP A 13 -14.30 2.27 7.07
CA TRP A 13 -13.31 1.35 7.55
C TRP A 13 -13.16 1.52 9.07
N ASN A 14 -13.18 0.43 9.81
CA ASN A 14 -12.84 0.41 11.22
C ASN A 14 -12.05 -0.86 11.57
N HIS A 15 -11.36 -0.87 12.70
CA HIS A 15 -10.54 -2.00 13.15
C HIS A 15 -11.32 -3.31 13.30
N GLN A 16 -12.61 -3.26 13.62
CA GLN A 16 -13.44 -4.46 13.77
C GLN A 16 -13.67 -5.22 12.45
N LYS A 17 -13.44 -4.55 11.31
CA LYS A 17 -13.54 -5.15 9.96
C LYS A 17 -12.22 -5.75 9.48
N VAL A 18 -11.15 -5.62 10.27
CA VAL A 18 -9.82 -6.17 9.93
C VAL A 18 -9.72 -7.58 10.45
N MET A 19 -9.43 -8.54 9.58
CA MET A 19 -9.01 -9.87 9.96
C MET A 19 -7.47 -9.88 10.07
N PRO A 20 -6.89 -10.05 11.27
CA PRO A 20 -5.44 -10.08 11.44
C PRO A 20 -4.82 -11.29 10.72
N LEU A 21 -3.56 -11.15 10.30
CA LEU A 21 -2.80 -12.25 9.66
C LEU A 21 -2.81 -13.52 10.52
N SER A 22 -2.56 -13.39 11.82
CA SER A 22 -2.58 -14.53 12.75
C SER A 22 -3.89 -15.31 12.69
N LYS A 23 -5.02 -14.63 12.61
CA LYS A 23 -6.33 -15.28 12.51
C LYS A 23 -6.56 -15.95 11.16
N ILE A 24 -6.08 -15.34 10.07
CA ILE A 24 -6.13 -15.96 8.74
C ILE A 24 -5.33 -17.27 8.74
N LEU A 25 -4.11 -17.24 9.26
CA LEU A 25 -3.25 -18.42 9.33
C LEU A 25 -3.85 -19.49 10.25
N GLU A 26 -4.37 -19.12 11.41
CA GLU A 26 -5.05 -20.05 12.31
C GLU A 26 -6.16 -20.83 11.60
N VAL A 27 -7.06 -20.11 10.89
CA VAL A 27 -8.16 -20.74 10.18
C VAL A 27 -7.68 -21.70 9.08
N ILE A 28 -6.68 -21.28 8.29
CA ILE A 28 -6.18 -22.14 7.20
C ILE A 28 -5.42 -23.34 7.75
N SER A 29 -4.64 -23.16 8.82
CA SER A 29 -3.84 -24.22 9.45
C SER A 29 -4.69 -25.31 10.10
N THR A 30 -5.98 -25.07 10.34
CA THR A 30 -6.89 -26.13 10.83
C THR A 30 -7.13 -27.23 9.79
N ALA A 31 -7.00 -26.89 8.49
CA ALA A 31 -7.27 -27.82 7.40
C ALA A 31 -6.03 -28.16 6.56
N HIS A 32 -5.01 -27.30 6.56
CA HIS A 32 -3.84 -27.45 5.71
C HIS A 32 -2.56 -27.11 6.48
N GLY A 33 -1.53 -27.95 6.36
CA GLY A 33 -0.18 -27.63 6.83
C GLY A 33 0.40 -26.48 5.99
N LEU A 34 1.05 -25.50 6.66
CA LEU A 34 1.62 -24.32 6.03
C LEU A 34 3.08 -24.14 6.47
N THR A 35 3.98 -24.06 5.51
CA THR A 35 5.37 -23.68 5.72
C THR A 35 5.65 -22.30 5.18
N GLN A 36 6.12 -21.39 6.04
CA GLN A 36 6.45 -20.02 5.65
C GLN A 36 7.62 -19.98 4.68
N VAL A 37 7.46 -19.26 3.58
CA VAL A 37 8.53 -18.98 2.61
C VAL A 37 9.38 -17.82 3.16
N LYS A 38 10.70 -17.91 2.94
CA LYS A 38 11.63 -16.83 3.31
C LYS A 38 11.12 -15.49 2.69
N ARG A 39 11.04 -14.48 3.52
CA ARG A 39 10.58 -13.16 3.10
C ARG A 39 11.58 -12.51 2.13
N ASP A 40 11.04 -11.95 1.06
CA ASP A 40 11.73 -11.08 0.11
C ASP A 40 11.19 -9.64 0.21
N SER A 41 11.50 -8.77 -0.75
CA SER A 41 10.96 -7.39 -0.85
C SER A 41 9.48 -7.32 -1.24
N SER A 42 8.82 -8.47 -1.46
CA SER A 42 7.39 -8.53 -1.77
C SER A 42 6.54 -7.99 -0.62
N PRO A 43 5.42 -7.29 -0.92
CA PRO A 43 4.47 -6.88 0.11
C PRO A 43 3.79 -8.05 0.83
N ALA A 44 3.68 -9.19 0.16
CA ALA A 44 3.03 -10.38 0.69
C ALA A 44 4.03 -11.24 1.47
N THR A 45 3.67 -11.62 2.68
CA THR A 45 4.29 -12.79 3.32
C THR A 45 3.65 -14.03 2.74
N ARG A 46 4.47 -15.01 2.34
CA ARG A 46 4.01 -16.19 1.59
C ARG A 46 4.18 -17.46 2.40
N TRP A 47 3.27 -18.41 2.19
CA TRP A 47 3.30 -19.76 2.75
C TRP A 47 3.00 -20.78 1.66
N LYS A 48 3.72 -21.85 1.67
CA LYS A 48 3.46 -23.04 0.84
C LYS A 48 2.57 -24.01 1.61
N PHE A 49 1.65 -24.65 0.91
CA PHE A 49 0.96 -25.82 1.44
C PHE A 49 1.91 -27.00 1.51
N ASP A 50 1.91 -27.72 2.64
CA ASP A 50 2.84 -28.84 2.87
C ASP A 50 2.53 -30.05 1.95
N ASP A 51 1.32 -30.11 1.41
CA ASP A 51 0.91 -31.11 0.42
C ASP A 51 1.37 -30.79 -1.02
N GLY A 52 2.03 -29.68 -1.23
CA GLY A 52 2.53 -29.24 -2.54
C GLY A 52 1.45 -28.68 -3.48
N SER A 53 0.22 -28.46 -3.03
CA SER A 53 -0.89 -27.96 -3.87
C SER A 53 -0.72 -26.51 -4.33
N GLY A 54 0.20 -25.75 -3.73
CA GLY A 54 0.48 -24.38 -4.12
C GLY A 54 0.98 -23.49 -2.99
N GLU A 55 0.78 -22.17 -3.14
CA GLU A 55 1.13 -21.21 -2.10
C GLU A 55 0.05 -20.13 -1.92
N ILE A 56 0.02 -19.54 -0.73
CA ILE A 56 -0.78 -18.36 -0.42
C ILE A 56 0.11 -17.19 -0.05
N GLY A 57 -0.32 -15.98 -0.39
CA GLY A 57 0.34 -14.74 0.01
C GLY A 57 -0.66 -13.82 0.72
N VAL A 58 -0.27 -13.28 1.86
CA VAL A 58 -1.09 -12.33 2.61
C VAL A 58 -0.36 -11.00 2.74
N ILE A 59 -1.03 -9.91 2.36
CA ILE A 59 -0.54 -8.54 2.52
C ILE A 59 -1.17 -7.95 3.78
N ALA A 60 -0.49 -8.08 4.90
CA ALA A 60 -0.99 -7.73 6.22
C ALA A 60 -0.65 -6.28 6.61
N THR A 61 -0.94 -5.31 5.75
CA THR A 61 -0.54 -3.91 5.92
C THR A 61 -0.95 -3.30 7.26
N VAL A 62 -2.07 -3.73 7.83
CA VAL A 62 -2.62 -3.15 9.08
C VAL A 62 -2.14 -3.91 10.31
N SER A 63 -2.16 -5.26 10.27
CA SER A 63 -1.79 -6.10 11.43
C SER A 63 -0.29 -6.35 11.53
N GLU A 64 0.42 -6.39 10.41
CA GLU A 64 1.88 -6.58 10.34
C GLU A 64 2.46 -5.66 9.28
N ALA A 65 2.70 -4.42 9.65
CA ALA A 65 3.27 -3.43 8.75
C ALA A 65 4.70 -3.83 8.33
N PHE A 66 5.00 -3.70 7.05
CA PHE A 66 6.32 -3.99 6.46
C PHE A 66 7.01 -2.71 5.96
N CYS A 67 6.82 -1.60 6.68
CA CYS A 67 7.27 -0.28 6.27
C CYS A 67 8.79 -0.17 6.17
N ASP A 68 9.52 -0.85 7.05
CA ASP A 68 10.99 -0.83 7.13
C ASP A 68 11.66 -1.36 5.85
N SER A 69 10.98 -2.28 5.12
CA SER A 69 11.46 -2.84 3.86
C SER A 69 10.69 -2.34 2.64
N CYS A 70 9.91 -1.27 2.78
CA CYS A 70 9.05 -0.77 1.73
C CYS A 70 9.78 0.23 0.82
N ASP A 71 10.14 -0.20 -0.37
CA ASP A 71 10.78 0.57 -1.44
C ASP A 71 9.79 1.22 -2.42
N ARG A 72 8.48 1.09 -2.18
CA ARG A 72 7.45 1.50 -3.13
C ARG A 72 7.18 2.98 -3.13
N ILE A 73 7.01 3.50 -4.32
CA ILE A 73 6.51 4.83 -4.65
C ILE A 73 5.33 4.69 -5.61
N ARG A 74 4.55 5.73 -5.80
CA ARG A 74 3.41 5.76 -6.72
C ARG A 74 3.43 7.01 -7.56
N LEU A 75 3.09 6.83 -8.84
CA LEU A 75 2.77 7.94 -9.73
C LEU A 75 1.28 7.86 -10.04
N THR A 76 0.54 8.90 -9.73
CA THR A 76 -0.90 8.97 -9.98
C THR A 76 -1.21 9.37 -11.41
N ALA A 77 -2.39 9.01 -11.91
CA ALA A 77 -2.82 9.35 -13.28
C ALA A 77 -2.92 10.87 -13.53
N ASP A 78 -3.10 11.66 -12.47
CA ASP A 78 -3.10 13.12 -12.54
C ASP A 78 -1.70 13.74 -12.48
N GLY A 79 -0.64 12.89 -12.47
CA GLY A 79 0.76 13.30 -12.58
C GLY A 79 1.38 13.76 -11.27
N LYS A 80 0.97 13.17 -10.16
CA LYS A 80 1.55 13.42 -8.84
C LYS A 80 2.34 12.23 -8.35
N PHE A 81 3.48 12.51 -7.75
CA PHE A 81 4.27 11.52 -7.04
C PHE A 81 3.84 11.41 -5.58
N ARG A 82 3.76 10.18 -5.09
CA ARG A 82 3.40 9.85 -3.71
C ARG A 82 4.40 8.82 -3.16
N ASN A 83 5.03 9.13 -2.05
CA ASN A 83 6.06 8.27 -1.45
C ASN A 83 5.49 7.14 -0.58
N CYS A 84 4.23 7.22 -0.17
CA CYS A 84 3.53 6.20 0.61
C CYS A 84 2.05 6.15 0.24
N LEU A 85 1.45 4.96 0.31
CA LEU A 85 0.00 4.78 0.13
C LEU A 85 -0.81 5.67 1.09
N PHE A 86 -0.33 5.83 2.31
CA PHE A 86 -0.96 6.59 3.38
C PHE A 86 -0.41 8.01 3.53
N ALA A 87 0.41 8.48 2.57
CA ALA A 87 0.92 9.84 2.60
C ALA A 87 -0.22 10.85 2.54
N LEU A 88 -0.08 11.94 3.28
CA LEU A 88 -1.03 13.08 3.26
C LEU A 88 -0.64 14.11 2.20
N LYS A 89 0.64 14.13 1.80
CA LYS A 89 1.23 15.05 0.82
C LYS A 89 1.47 14.34 -0.50
N ASP A 90 1.21 15.03 -1.59
CA ASP A 90 1.59 14.64 -2.94
C ASP A 90 2.56 15.66 -3.52
N TYR A 91 3.49 15.21 -4.39
CA TYR A 91 4.44 16.04 -5.11
C TYR A 91 3.98 16.18 -6.55
N ASP A 92 3.72 17.40 -7.02
CA ASP A 92 3.14 17.65 -8.34
C ASP A 92 4.21 17.71 -9.44
N ILE A 93 4.59 16.52 -9.95
CA ILE A 93 5.57 16.37 -11.03
C ILE A 93 5.04 16.98 -12.32
N LYS A 94 3.76 16.76 -12.64
CA LYS A 94 3.16 17.29 -13.86
C LYS A 94 3.25 18.81 -13.92
N LYS A 95 2.97 19.50 -12.81
CA LYS A 95 3.12 20.95 -12.74
C LYS A 95 4.57 21.37 -12.95
N LEU A 96 5.51 20.69 -12.32
CA LEU A 96 6.94 20.96 -12.46
C LEU A 96 7.38 20.84 -13.93
N MET A 97 7.04 19.73 -14.59
CA MET A 97 7.33 19.50 -16.02
C MET A 97 6.69 20.55 -16.93
N ARG A 98 5.42 20.93 -16.66
CA ARG A 98 4.70 21.93 -17.48
C ARG A 98 5.28 23.35 -17.32
N ASN A 99 5.96 23.61 -16.23
CA ASN A 99 6.68 24.87 -16.00
C ASN A 99 8.08 24.90 -16.64
N GLY A 100 8.47 23.85 -17.39
CA GLY A 100 9.73 23.78 -18.12
C GLY A 100 10.93 23.30 -17.30
N ALA A 101 10.67 22.58 -16.19
CA ALA A 101 11.74 21.98 -15.40
C ALA A 101 12.58 21.01 -16.23
N ASN A 102 13.89 21.01 -16.00
CA ASN A 102 14.81 20.05 -16.57
C ASN A 102 14.79 18.71 -15.79
N ASP A 103 15.51 17.70 -16.29
CA ASP A 103 15.53 16.37 -15.71
C ASP A 103 16.14 16.36 -14.29
N ASP A 104 17.13 17.21 -14.00
CA ASP A 104 17.75 17.30 -12.70
C ASP A 104 16.76 17.84 -11.65
N GLU A 105 16.00 18.87 -11.98
CA GLU A 105 14.96 19.42 -11.10
C GLU A 105 13.84 18.40 -10.83
N ILE A 106 13.52 17.56 -11.82
CA ILE A 106 12.53 16.47 -11.65
C ILE A 106 13.13 15.39 -10.74
N ALA A 107 14.38 15.00 -10.95
CA ALA A 107 15.07 14.02 -10.11
C ALA A 107 15.17 14.49 -8.66
N ASP A 108 15.51 15.76 -8.43
CA ASP A 108 15.56 16.36 -7.09
C ASP A 108 14.23 16.30 -6.37
N LEU A 109 13.11 16.51 -7.09
CA LEU A 109 11.78 16.37 -6.49
C LEU A 109 11.50 14.93 -6.06
N PHE A 110 11.91 13.92 -6.84
CA PHE A 110 11.79 12.52 -6.45
C PHE A 110 12.66 12.18 -5.23
N ILE A 111 13.93 12.59 -5.25
CA ILE A 111 14.87 12.38 -4.14
C ILE A 111 14.29 12.98 -2.86
N HIS A 112 13.92 14.26 -2.92
CA HIS A 112 13.28 14.95 -1.79
C HIS A 112 12.04 14.22 -1.27
N GLY A 113 11.17 13.78 -2.16
CA GLY A 113 9.96 13.06 -1.77
C GLY A 113 10.24 11.68 -1.18
N VAL A 114 11.30 11.00 -1.60
CA VAL A 114 11.75 9.73 -1.00
C VAL A 114 12.34 9.97 0.37
N ASP A 115 13.17 11.01 0.56
CA ASP A 115 13.77 11.37 1.83
C ASP A 115 12.73 11.75 2.89
N GLU A 116 11.61 12.37 2.47
CA GLU A 116 10.48 12.66 3.34
C GLU A 116 9.59 11.42 3.62
N LYS A 117 9.97 10.22 3.16
CA LYS A 117 9.17 9.02 3.41
C LYS A 117 9.21 8.65 4.88
N TRP A 118 8.03 8.46 5.45
CA TRP A 118 7.90 8.06 6.85
C TRP A 118 8.48 6.66 7.09
N GLU A 119 9.05 6.46 8.25
CA GLU A 119 9.52 5.14 8.72
C GLU A 119 8.39 4.11 8.81
N GLY A 120 7.15 4.56 8.87
CA GLY A 120 5.98 3.69 8.84
C GLY A 120 4.66 4.46 8.82
N HIS A 121 3.61 3.81 8.32
CA HIS A 121 2.27 4.38 8.41
C HIS A 121 1.77 4.34 9.86
N GLN A 122 0.90 5.28 10.18
CA GLN A 122 0.38 5.45 11.55
C GLN A 122 -0.98 4.77 11.79
N ILE A 123 -1.40 3.83 10.91
CA ILE A 123 -2.67 3.10 11.08
C ILE A 123 -2.68 2.38 12.42
N GLY A 124 -3.79 2.52 13.14
CA GLY A 124 -3.94 1.94 14.49
C GLY A 124 -3.40 2.81 15.62
N LYS A 125 -2.74 3.93 15.32
CA LYS A 125 -2.32 4.92 16.31
C LYS A 125 -3.32 6.07 16.37
N SER A 126 -3.42 6.74 17.51
CA SER A 126 -4.32 7.89 17.70
C SER A 126 -4.02 9.08 16.80
N VAL A 127 -2.80 9.16 16.28
CA VAL A 127 -2.33 10.21 15.36
C VAL A 127 -2.61 9.91 13.88
N PHE A 128 -3.24 8.77 13.57
CA PHE A 128 -3.53 8.42 12.19
C PHE A 128 -4.56 9.35 11.55
N ILE A 129 -4.16 10.02 10.49
CA ILE A 129 -5.04 10.82 9.64
C ILE A 129 -5.28 10.02 8.36
N ARG A 130 -6.55 9.73 8.07
CA ARG A 130 -6.91 9.03 6.84
C ARG A 130 -6.66 9.94 5.63
N PRO A 131 -5.92 9.46 4.61
CA PRO A 131 -5.78 10.18 3.35
C PRO A 131 -7.15 10.44 2.72
N ASN A 132 -7.32 11.59 2.12
CA ASN A 132 -8.57 12.00 1.45
C ASN A 132 -8.79 11.34 0.08
N LYS A 133 -7.77 10.67 -0.47
CA LYS A 133 -7.84 9.95 -1.74
C LYS A 133 -8.14 8.47 -1.52
N SER A 134 -9.02 7.92 -2.36
CA SER A 134 -9.28 6.47 -2.41
C SER A 134 -8.17 5.73 -3.17
N MET A 135 -8.11 4.40 -3.01
CA MET A 135 -7.16 3.55 -3.74
C MET A 135 -7.25 3.73 -5.26
N SER A 136 -8.46 3.82 -5.81
CA SER A 136 -8.68 4.03 -7.24
C SER A 136 -8.17 5.38 -7.77
N GLN A 137 -7.98 6.36 -6.90
CA GLN A 137 -7.44 7.68 -7.27
C GLN A 137 -5.90 7.74 -7.21
N ILE A 138 -5.27 6.75 -6.63
CA ILE A 138 -3.81 6.70 -6.42
C ILE A 138 -3.15 5.51 -7.13
N GLY A 139 -3.85 4.90 -8.09
CA GLY A 139 -3.29 3.83 -8.91
C GLY A 139 -3.33 2.45 -8.23
N GLY A 140 -4.42 2.15 -7.51
CA GLY A 140 -4.69 0.85 -6.88
C GLY A 140 -5.93 0.22 -7.43
#